data_6ab8b8af82e1764932318c2148ffffa9
#
_entry.id   6ab8b8af82e1764932318c2148ffffa9
#
_cell.length_a   1.000
_cell.length_b   1.000
_cell.length_c   1.000
_cell.angle_alpha   90.00
_cell.angle_beta   90.00
_cell.angle_gamma   90.00
#
_symmetry.space_group_name_H-M   'P 1'
#
loop_
_entity.id
_entity.type
_entity.pdbx_description
1 polymer ?
#
loop_
_entity_poly.entity_id
_entity_poly.type
_entity_poly.pdbx_seq_one_letter_code
_entity_poly.pdbx_strand_id
1 'polypeptide(L)'
;MGETEVVELLMDEPRVILWLAGHNHQHKIERYGDEFSGFWHIQTASNIDWPQQGRLVEILKDGEKVVIATSVFDHQSPVSLDDATSNIDSPVNLAGLSRVLAANDWQRRSGEFDIENLAGEKSDRNRFLWL
;
A
#
# COMPACT_ATOMS: atom_id res chain seq x y z
N MET A 1 22.82 3.48 5.26
CA MET A 1 22.04 2.58 6.13
C MET A 1 21.22 1.70 5.20
N GLY A 2 21.44 0.40 5.24
CA GLY A 2 20.67 -0.56 4.44
C GLY A 2 19.35 -0.94 5.13
N GLU A 3 18.45 -1.61 4.43
CA GLU A 3 17.17 -2.05 5.00
C GLU A 3 17.36 -2.91 6.26
N THR A 4 18.29 -3.86 6.23
CA THR A 4 18.62 -4.72 7.39
C THR A 4 19.02 -3.92 8.63
N GLU A 5 19.86 -2.88 8.48
CA GLU A 5 20.27 -2.02 9.60
C GLU A 5 19.09 -1.23 10.19
N VAL A 6 18.13 -0.81 9.36
CA VAL A 6 16.92 -0.12 9.84
C VAL A 6 16.02 -1.10 10.60
N VAL A 7 15.82 -2.31 10.09
CA VAL A 7 15.02 -3.34 10.76
C VAL A 7 15.62 -3.69 12.13
N GLU A 8 16.93 -3.93 12.21
CA GLU A 8 17.62 -4.20 13.47
C GLU A 8 17.42 -3.06 14.48
N LEU A 9 17.60 -1.81 14.05
CA LEU A 9 17.39 -0.63 14.93
C LEU A 9 15.95 -0.55 15.45
N LEU A 10 14.96 -0.83 14.61
CA LEU A 10 13.56 -0.81 15.00
C LEU A 10 13.18 -1.98 15.92
N MET A 11 13.81 -3.14 15.74
CA MET A 11 13.64 -4.31 16.60
C MET A 11 14.21 -4.09 18.01
N ASP A 12 15.24 -3.28 18.16
CA ASP A 12 15.82 -2.92 19.46
C ASP A 12 14.93 -1.96 20.28
N GLU A 13 13.90 -1.38 19.66
CA GLU A 13 12.98 -0.45 20.33
C GLU A 13 11.58 -1.10 20.50
N PRO A 14 11.27 -1.67 21.65
CA PRO A 14 10.03 -2.44 21.87
C PRO A 14 8.74 -1.60 21.81
N ARG A 15 8.85 -0.28 21.76
CA ARG A 15 7.70 0.63 21.59
C ARG A 15 7.32 0.82 20.12
N VAL A 16 8.17 0.39 19.19
CA VAL A 16 7.85 0.41 17.77
C VAL A 16 6.93 -0.76 17.45
N ILE A 17 5.71 -0.46 17.08
CA ILE A 17 4.70 -1.46 16.70
C ILE A 17 4.38 -1.45 15.21
N LEU A 18 4.74 -0.38 14.53
CA LEU A 18 4.39 -0.15 13.13
C LEU A 18 5.45 0.71 12.44
N TRP A 19 5.84 0.30 11.23
CA TRP A 19 6.62 1.08 10.28
C TRP A 19 5.82 1.27 9.00
N LEU A 20 5.46 2.53 8.71
CA LEU A 20 4.80 2.92 7.46
C LEU A 20 5.84 3.39 6.44
N ALA A 21 5.78 2.84 5.25
CA ALA A 21 6.68 3.16 4.16
C ALA A 21 5.96 3.33 2.82
N GLY A 22 6.66 3.97 1.90
CA GLY A 22 6.31 4.10 0.48
C GLY A 22 7.51 3.76 -0.39
N HIS A 23 7.77 4.55 -1.43
CA HIS A 23 8.90 4.52 -2.34
C HIS A 23 8.83 3.44 -3.43
N ASN A 24 8.57 2.18 -3.08
CA ASN A 24 8.50 1.09 -4.07
C ASN A 24 7.18 1.06 -4.84
N HIS A 25 6.23 1.93 -4.48
CA HIS A 25 4.91 2.05 -5.10
C HIS A 25 4.10 0.74 -5.09
N GLN A 26 4.31 -0.09 -4.08
CA GLN A 26 3.72 -1.41 -3.93
C GLN A 26 2.91 -1.51 -2.64
N HIS A 27 1.78 -2.22 -2.68
CA HIS A 27 1.11 -2.67 -1.46
C HIS A 27 1.79 -3.92 -0.91
N LYS A 28 2.34 -3.83 0.30
CA LYS A 28 2.95 -4.95 1.01
C LYS A 28 2.75 -4.84 2.51
N ILE A 29 2.51 -5.97 3.17
CA ILE A 29 2.41 -6.06 4.62
C ILE A 29 3.28 -7.21 5.09
N GLU A 30 4.25 -6.91 5.93
CA GLU A 30 5.20 -7.86 6.47
C GLU A 30 5.27 -7.75 7.99
N ARG A 31 5.55 -8.85 8.66
CA ARG A 31 5.87 -8.87 10.08
C ARG A 31 7.35 -9.08 10.28
N TYR A 32 7.97 -8.22 11.05
CA TYR A 32 9.32 -8.41 11.58
C TYR A 32 9.24 -8.83 13.05
N GLY A 33 10.05 -9.82 13.44
CA GLY A 33 10.06 -10.39 14.78
C GLY A 33 9.29 -11.70 14.91
N ASP A 34 8.91 -12.05 16.13
CA ASP A 34 8.19 -13.27 16.47
C ASP A 34 6.81 -12.99 17.09
N GLU A 35 6.20 -13.98 17.74
CA GLU A 35 4.88 -13.83 18.37
C GLU A 35 4.89 -12.97 19.63
N PHE A 36 6.06 -12.73 20.24
CA PHE A 36 6.21 -12.00 21.51
C PHE A 36 6.80 -10.60 21.33
N SER A 37 7.52 -10.38 20.23
CA SER A 37 8.17 -9.10 19.95
C SER A 37 8.21 -8.79 18.46
N GLY A 38 8.25 -7.51 18.12
CA GLY A 38 8.39 -7.05 16.76
C GLY A 38 7.33 -6.05 16.33
N PHE A 39 7.32 -5.75 15.05
CA PHE A 39 6.45 -4.73 14.48
C PHE A 39 5.92 -5.12 13.10
N TRP A 40 4.85 -4.45 12.67
CA TRP A 40 4.33 -4.56 11.33
C TRP A 40 4.95 -3.51 10.42
N HIS A 41 5.38 -3.92 9.25
CA HIS A 41 5.80 -3.05 8.15
C HIS A 41 4.68 -3.00 7.12
N ILE A 42 4.20 -1.81 6.80
CA ILE A 42 3.16 -1.58 5.81
C ILE A 42 3.71 -0.65 4.74
N GLN A 43 3.87 -1.17 3.55
CA GLN A 43 4.14 -0.41 2.35
C GLN A 43 2.83 -0.06 1.63
N THR A 44 2.75 1.16 1.13
CA THR A 44 1.59 1.64 0.37
C THR A 44 2.00 1.99 -1.05
N ALA A 45 1.18 1.60 -2.00
CA ALA A 45 1.34 1.95 -3.40
C ALA A 45 1.27 3.46 -3.63
N SER A 46 1.60 3.87 -4.84
CA SER A 46 1.59 5.27 -5.26
C SER A 46 0.20 5.76 -5.66
N ASN A 47 -0.02 7.07 -5.51
CA ASN A 47 -1.19 7.76 -6.07
C ASN A 47 -0.99 8.18 -7.54
N ILE A 48 0.23 8.08 -8.08
CA ILE A 48 0.56 8.50 -9.46
C ILE A 48 0.87 7.33 -10.38
N ASP A 49 1.40 6.23 -9.84
CA ASP A 49 1.65 4.99 -10.57
C ASP A 49 0.58 3.95 -10.26
N TRP A 50 0.50 2.91 -11.08
CA TRP A 50 -0.41 1.79 -10.80
C TRP A 50 -0.15 1.20 -9.40
N PRO A 51 -1.20 0.91 -8.61
CA PRO A 51 -2.64 0.93 -8.90
C PRO A 51 -3.35 2.27 -8.60
N GLN A 52 -2.64 3.32 -8.21
CA GLN A 52 -3.18 4.65 -7.85
C GLN A 52 -4.16 4.56 -6.68
N GLN A 53 -3.74 3.93 -5.61
CA GLN A 53 -4.55 3.67 -4.43
C GLN A 53 -3.90 4.28 -3.17
N GLY A 54 -4.75 4.70 -2.24
CA GLY A 54 -4.36 5.10 -0.90
C GLY A 54 -4.63 4.00 0.12
N ARG A 55 -4.16 4.21 1.34
CA ARG A 55 -4.37 3.30 2.46
C ARG A 55 -4.76 4.07 3.71
N LEU A 56 -5.83 3.65 4.36
CA LEU A 56 -6.18 4.05 5.72
C LEU A 56 -5.53 3.07 6.69
N VAL A 57 -4.90 3.59 7.73
CA VAL A 57 -4.34 2.80 8.82
C VAL A 57 -4.89 3.35 10.13
N GLU A 58 -5.49 2.48 10.92
CA GLU A 58 -6.08 2.81 12.22
C GLU A 58 -5.46 1.94 13.30
N ILE A 59 -5.05 2.54 14.42
CA ILE A 59 -4.57 1.82 15.59
C ILE A 59 -5.70 1.80 16.62
N LEU A 60 -6.22 0.62 16.86
CA LEU A 60 -7.34 0.38 17.78
C LEU A 60 -6.80 -0.25 19.06
N LYS A 61 -7.26 0.24 20.22
CA LYS A 61 -6.86 -0.27 21.52
C LYS A 61 -8.08 -0.61 22.37
N ASP A 62 -8.06 -1.81 22.93
CA ASP A 62 -9.05 -2.30 23.92
C ASP A 62 -8.30 -2.94 25.10
N GLY A 63 -8.21 -2.23 26.19
CA GLY A 63 -7.39 -2.62 27.34
C GLY A 63 -5.91 -2.72 26.96
N GLU A 64 -5.33 -3.91 27.08
CA GLU A 64 -3.94 -4.19 26.71
C GLU A 64 -3.79 -4.68 25.26
N LYS A 65 -4.90 -4.98 24.59
CA LYS A 65 -4.88 -5.45 23.20
C LYS A 65 -4.78 -4.28 22.27
N VAL A 66 -3.88 -4.39 21.29
CA VAL A 66 -3.72 -3.45 20.20
C VAL A 66 -3.88 -4.17 18.87
N VAL A 67 -4.64 -3.59 17.98
CA VAL A 67 -4.79 -4.07 16.62
C VAL A 67 -4.62 -2.92 15.64
N ILE A 68 -3.89 -3.17 14.57
CA ILE A 68 -3.76 -2.24 13.45
C ILE A 68 -4.74 -2.69 12.38
N ALA A 69 -5.75 -1.87 12.08
CA ALA A 69 -6.66 -2.08 10.97
C ALA A 69 -6.13 -1.34 9.76
N THR A 70 -6.06 -2.00 8.62
CA THR A 70 -5.62 -1.39 7.36
C THR A 70 -6.61 -1.66 6.25
N SER A 71 -6.92 -0.60 5.48
CA SER A 71 -7.84 -0.65 4.35
C SER A 71 -7.30 0.13 3.17
N VAL A 72 -7.19 -0.52 2.04
CA VAL A 72 -6.87 0.12 0.76
C VAL A 72 -8.13 0.74 0.20
N PHE A 73 -8.05 1.96 -0.26
CA PHE A 73 -9.14 2.67 -0.91
C PHE A 73 -8.74 3.18 -2.29
N ASP A 74 -9.74 3.34 -3.10
CA ASP A 74 -9.65 3.75 -4.49
C ASP A 74 -10.17 5.17 -4.70
N HIS A 75 -9.76 5.82 -5.79
CA HIS A 75 -10.41 7.05 -6.22
C HIS A 75 -11.69 6.73 -7.04
N GLN A 76 -12.58 7.71 -7.15
CA GLN A 76 -13.87 7.57 -7.85
C GLN A 76 -13.74 7.69 -9.38
N SER A 77 -12.74 7.10 -9.98
CA SER A 77 -12.59 7.14 -11.43
C SER A 77 -13.47 6.10 -12.12
N PRO A 78 -13.87 6.35 -13.39
CA PRO A 78 -14.49 5.32 -14.22
C PRO A 78 -13.63 4.08 -14.34
N VAL A 79 -14.25 2.92 -14.48
CA VAL A 79 -13.57 1.62 -14.62
C VAL A 79 -13.30 1.27 -16.08
N SER A 80 -13.89 1.96 -17.03
CA SER A 80 -13.68 1.77 -18.47
C SER A 80 -13.01 2.98 -19.13
N LEU A 81 -12.25 2.72 -20.20
CA LEU A 81 -11.59 3.76 -20.98
C LEU A 81 -12.60 4.67 -21.70
N ASP A 82 -13.71 4.10 -22.19
CA ASP A 82 -14.76 4.84 -22.87
C ASP A 82 -15.41 5.86 -21.93
N ASP A 83 -15.70 5.46 -20.70
CA ASP A 83 -16.24 6.36 -19.67
C ASP A 83 -15.21 7.43 -19.28
N ALA A 84 -13.94 7.07 -19.15
CA ALA A 84 -12.87 7.99 -18.79
C ALA A 84 -12.64 9.08 -19.87
N THR A 85 -12.83 8.75 -21.16
CA THR A 85 -12.62 9.65 -22.27
C THR A 85 -13.87 10.42 -22.71
N SER A 86 -15.06 10.08 -22.19
CA SER A 86 -16.32 10.72 -22.57
C SER A 86 -16.38 12.21 -22.23
N ASN A 87 -15.69 12.64 -21.18
CA ASN A 87 -15.54 14.04 -20.79
C ASN A 87 -14.19 14.26 -20.10
N ILE A 88 -13.19 14.66 -20.84
CA ILE A 88 -11.82 14.91 -20.35
C ILE A 88 -11.70 16.17 -19.48
N ASP A 89 -12.70 17.03 -19.43
CA ASP A 89 -12.72 18.19 -18.52
C ASP A 89 -13.12 17.79 -17.10
N SER A 90 -13.66 16.58 -16.93
CA SER A 90 -14.01 16.05 -15.61
C SER A 90 -12.75 15.53 -14.87
N PRO A 91 -12.43 16.04 -13.66
CA PRO A 91 -11.32 15.52 -12.86
C PRO A 91 -11.42 14.00 -12.57
N VAL A 92 -12.63 13.49 -12.42
CA VAL A 92 -12.87 12.05 -12.19
C VAL A 92 -12.50 11.23 -13.42
N ASN A 93 -12.87 11.69 -14.61
CA ASN A 93 -12.53 11.02 -15.86
C ASN A 93 -11.03 11.11 -16.16
N LEU A 94 -10.41 12.26 -15.88
CA LEU A 94 -8.94 12.41 -16.00
C LEU A 94 -8.21 11.46 -15.06
N ALA A 95 -8.70 11.23 -13.83
CA ALA A 95 -8.12 10.26 -12.91
C ALA A 95 -8.25 8.81 -13.46
N GLY A 96 -9.37 8.47 -14.09
CA GLY A 96 -9.55 7.19 -14.77
C GLY A 96 -8.58 6.98 -15.92
N LEU A 97 -8.42 8.00 -16.77
CA LEU A 97 -7.45 7.97 -17.87
C LEU A 97 -6.01 7.84 -17.35
N SER A 98 -5.66 8.58 -16.29
CA SER A 98 -4.35 8.48 -15.64
C SER A 98 -4.07 7.05 -15.16
N ARG A 99 -5.06 6.37 -14.56
CA ARG A 99 -4.92 4.97 -14.12
C ARG A 99 -4.69 4.02 -15.30
N VAL A 100 -5.41 4.19 -16.40
CA VAL A 100 -5.22 3.39 -17.62
C VAL A 100 -3.81 3.57 -18.17
N LEU A 101 -3.31 4.81 -18.18
CA LEU A 101 -1.94 5.11 -18.63
C LEU A 101 -0.91 4.49 -17.68
N ALA A 102 -1.10 4.60 -16.36
CA ALA A 102 -0.22 4.00 -15.37
C ALA A 102 -0.17 2.46 -15.48
N ALA A 103 -1.32 1.81 -15.70
CA ALA A 103 -1.40 0.36 -15.92
C ALA A 103 -0.71 -0.08 -17.22
N ASN A 104 -0.56 0.83 -18.18
CA ASN A 104 0.09 0.60 -19.46
C ASN A 104 1.52 1.12 -19.52
N ASP A 105 2.08 1.62 -18.44
CA ASP A 105 3.47 2.05 -18.39
C ASP A 105 4.40 0.86 -18.59
N TRP A 106 5.19 0.92 -19.69
CA TRP A 106 6.11 -0.13 -20.07
C TRP A 106 7.22 -0.38 -19.04
N GLN A 107 7.58 0.63 -18.27
CA GLN A 107 8.61 0.54 -17.22
C GLN A 107 8.17 -0.33 -16.04
N ARG A 108 6.87 -0.55 -15.90
CA ARG A 108 6.24 -1.27 -14.79
C ARG A 108 5.68 -2.65 -15.19
N ARG A 109 6.18 -3.24 -16.29
CA ARG A 109 5.65 -4.49 -16.86
C ARG A 109 6.53 -5.70 -16.63
N SER A 110 7.61 -5.62 -15.86
CA SER A 110 8.52 -6.76 -15.67
C SER A 110 9.14 -6.79 -14.29
N GLY A 111 9.41 -8.01 -13.80
CA GLY A 111 10.10 -8.26 -12.55
C GLY A 111 9.31 -7.80 -11.32
N GLU A 112 9.99 -7.22 -10.35
CA GLU A 112 9.40 -6.74 -9.09
C GLU A 112 8.36 -5.64 -9.29
N PHE A 113 8.43 -4.94 -10.42
CA PHE A 113 7.56 -3.82 -10.76
C PHE A 113 6.41 -4.21 -11.69
N ASP A 114 6.12 -5.51 -11.80
CA ASP A 114 4.94 -5.97 -12.50
C ASP A 114 3.65 -5.44 -11.84
N ILE A 115 2.65 -5.11 -12.65
CA ILE A 115 1.40 -4.52 -12.17
C ILE A 115 0.67 -5.42 -11.15
N GLU A 116 0.80 -6.74 -11.26
CA GLU A 116 0.24 -7.68 -10.29
C GLU A 116 0.94 -7.55 -8.93
N ASN A 117 2.26 -7.47 -8.93
CA ASN A 117 3.05 -7.30 -7.71
C ASN A 117 2.80 -5.94 -7.04
N LEU A 118 2.67 -4.85 -7.82
CA LEU A 118 2.42 -3.52 -7.27
C LEU A 118 1.05 -3.41 -6.59
N ALA A 119 0.05 -4.12 -7.08
CA ALA A 119 -1.27 -4.18 -6.47
C ALA A 119 -1.29 -4.95 -5.13
N GLY A 120 -0.27 -5.78 -4.88
CA GLY A 120 -0.16 -6.65 -3.72
C GLY A 120 -1.18 -7.79 -3.73
N GLU A 121 -0.91 -8.79 -2.92
CA GLU A 121 -1.84 -9.90 -2.68
C GLU A 121 -3.01 -9.46 -1.79
N LYS A 122 -4.00 -10.34 -1.59
CA LYS A 122 -5.13 -10.08 -0.68
C LYS A 122 -4.67 -9.80 0.75
N SER A 123 -3.61 -10.49 1.20
CA SER A 123 -2.98 -10.30 2.51
C SER A 123 -2.28 -8.96 2.68
N ASP A 124 -1.93 -8.28 1.58
CA ASP A 124 -1.26 -6.99 1.57
C ASP A 124 -2.22 -5.80 1.53
N ARG A 125 -3.52 -6.05 1.54
CA ARG A 125 -4.54 -5.02 1.34
C ARG A 125 -5.33 -4.76 2.63
N ASN A 126 -6.57 -5.27 2.71
CA ASN A 126 -7.46 -5.00 3.84
C ASN A 126 -7.28 -6.07 4.91
N ARG A 127 -6.83 -5.68 6.11
CA ARG A 127 -6.45 -6.65 7.13
C ARG A 127 -6.49 -6.07 8.55
N PHE A 128 -6.71 -6.95 9.52
CA PHE A 128 -6.42 -6.71 10.93
C PHE A 128 -5.08 -7.36 11.29
N LEU A 129 -4.17 -6.58 11.87
CA LEU A 129 -2.84 -6.98 12.27
C LEU A 129 -2.77 -6.92 13.79
N TRP A 130 -2.58 -8.07 14.41
CA TRP A 130 -2.54 -8.21 15.87
C TRP A 130 -1.11 -8.05 16.39
N LEU A 131 -1.00 -7.43 17.58
CA LEU A 131 0.24 -7.23 18.32
C LEU A 131 0.27 -8.10 19.55
#